data_baf7e849e6544ce15a2652d2193bf880
#
_entry.id   baf7e849e6544ce15a2652d2193bf880
#
_cell.length_a   1.000
_cell.length_b   1.000
_cell.length_c   1.000
_cell.angle_alpha   90.00
_cell.angle_beta   90.00
_cell.angle_gamma   90.00
#
_symmetry.space_group_name_H-M   'P 1'
#
loop_
_entity.id
_entity.type
_entity.pdbx_description
1 polymer ?
#
loop_
_entity_poly.entity_id
_entity_poly.type
_entity_poly.pdbx_seq_one_letter_code
_entity_poly.pdbx_strand_id
1 'polypeptide(L)'
;ILPLSHDSMIALFKNKHYDFSPGTKWNYSNSGYYLLGVIVEKVSGKNFTEYLQQEVINKAGLKNTSMDRLDSVLAYRAKGYDKNRSGGYSQAMLISMEGPFSAGAMFSTPEDLVTWTKALHENKVLSPASTNKMMTPYLGKYGYGLLIDSLKTHKRVWHNGGIPGFSSH
;
A
#
# COMPACT_ATOMS: atom_id res chain seq x y z
N ILE A 1 -12.38 -3.43 -18.76
CA ILE A 1 -12.50 -4.59 -17.82
C ILE A 1 -13.33 -4.10 -16.67
N LEU A 2 -14.47 -4.74 -16.40
CA LEU A 2 -15.31 -4.41 -15.24
C LEU A 2 -14.56 -4.75 -13.95
N PRO A 3 -14.70 -3.95 -12.90
CA PRO A 3 -14.08 -4.22 -11.61
C PRO A 3 -14.60 -5.54 -11.04
N LEU A 4 -13.70 -6.34 -10.46
CA LEU A 4 -14.10 -7.52 -9.73
C LEU A 4 -14.68 -7.11 -8.38
N SER A 5 -15.83 -7.69 -8.00
CA SER A 5 -16.33 -7.53 -6.63
C SER A 5 -15.34 -8.11 -5.62
N HIS A 6 -15.42 -7.68 -4.35
CA HIS A 6 -14.59 -8.26 -3.28
C HIS A 6 -14.76 -9.78 -3.18
N ASP A 7 -15.98 -10.28 -3.32
CA ASP A 7 -16.26 -11.71 -3.28
C ASP A 7 -15.57 -12.46 -4.44
N SER A 8 -15.60 -11.88 -5.64
CA SER A 8 -14.92 -12.46 -6.80
C SER A 8 -13.40 -12.46 -6.63
N MET A 9 -12.83 -11.38 -6.10
CA MET A 9 -11.40 -11.32 -5.82
C MET A 9 -10.98 -12.32 -4.74
N ILE A 10 -11.72 -12.41 -3.65
CA ILE A 10 -11.49 -13.36 -2.56
C ILE A 10 -11.63 -14.80 -3.06
N ALA A 11 -12.55 -15.08 -3.96
CA ALA A 11 -12.74 -16.41 -4.54
C ALA A 11 -11.49 -16.93 -5.27
N LEU A 12 -10.61 -16.05 -5.78
CA LEU A 12 -9.37 -16.44 -6.44
C LEU A 12 -8.36 -17.13 -5.50
N PHE A 13 -8.44 -16.89 -4.21
CA PHE A 13 -7.45 -17.41 -3.26
C PHE A 13 -8.01 -18.07 -2.00
N LYS A 14 -9.30 -17.90 -1.64
CA LYS A 14 -9.88 -18.41 -0.38
C LYS A 14 -9.75 -19.92 -0.17
N ASN A 15 -9.68 -20.68 -1.25
CA ASN A 15 -9.59 -22.15 -1.19
C ASN A 15 -8.17 -22.68 -1.43
N LYS A 16 -7.16 -21.80 -1.51
CA LYS A 16 -5.77 -22.22 -1.66
C LYS A 16 -5.21 -22.67 -0.31
N HIS A 17 -4.31 -23.63 -0.35
CA HIS A 17 -3.59 -24.07 0.85
C HIS A 17 -2.71 -22.94 1.41
N TYR A 18 -2.54 -22.92 2.71
CA TYR A 18 -1.57 -22.03 3.36
C TYR A 18 -0.15 -22.49 3.04
N ASP A 19 0.75 -21.54 2.83
CA ASP A 19 2.17 -21.82 2.64
C ASP A 19 2.82 -22.40 3.93
N PHE A 20 2.23 -22.10 5.09
CA PHE A 20 2.66 -22.54 6.42
C PHE A 20 1.53 -22.33 7.44
N SER A 21 1.64 -22.98 8.59
CA SER A 21 0.67 -22.79 9.67
C SER A 21 0.65 -21.34 10.16
N PRO A 22 -0.54 -20.76 10.40
CA PRO A 22 -0.68 -19.38 10.84
C PRO A 22 0.22 -19.06 12.05
N GLY A 23 0.88 -17.90 12.03
CA GLY A 23 1.77 -17.43 13.10
C GLY A 23 3.17 -18.05 13.15
N THR A 24 3.50 -19.02 12.29
CA THR A 24 4.79 -19.74 12.36
C THR A 24 5.89 -19.14 11.48
N LYS A 25 5.50 -18.50 10.39
CA LYS A 25 6.45 -17.91 9.41
C LYS A 25 5.88 -16.60 8.87
N TRP A 26 6.68 -15.92 8.08
CA TRP A 26 6.29 -14.73 7.34
C TRP A 26 6.53 -14.92 5.85
N ASN A 27 5.57 -14.49 5.05
CA ASN A 27 5.69 -14.32 3.61
C ASN A 27 4.87 -13.11 3.18
N TYR A 28 5.42 -12.29 2.29
CA TYR A 28 4.72 -11.11 1.78
C TYR A 28 3.46 -11.51 1.01
N SER A 29 2.32 -10.87 1.29
CA SER A 29 1.05 -11.24 0.68
C SER A 29 0.18 -10.03 0.36
N ASN A 30 0.04 -9.72 -0.93
CA ASN A 30 -0.94 -8.74 -1.40
C ASN A 30 -2.39 -9.17 -1.09
N SER A 31 -2.69 -10.47 -1.17
CA SER A 31 -4.02 -11.00 -0.80
C SER A 31 -4.34 -10.75 0.67
N GLY A 32 -3.36 -10.86 1.56
CA GLY A 32 -3.51 -10.52 2.98
C GLY A 32 -3.84 -9.03 3.17
N TYR A 33 -3.11 -8.14 2.50
CA TYR A 33 -3.38 -6.71 2.56
C TYR A 33 -4.70 -6.31 1.88
N TYR A 34 -5.10 -7.01 0.82
CA TYR A 34 -6.43 -6.85 0.24
C TYR A 34 -7.54 -7.16 1.25
N LEU A 35 -7.42 -8.27 1.97
CA LEU A 35 -8.36 -8.66 3.03
C LEU A 35 -8.43 -7.65 4.17
N LEU A 36 -7.31 -7.03 4.55
CA LEU A 36 -7.31 -5.98 5.57
C LEU A 36 -8.17 -4.80 5.16
N GLY A 37 -8.15 -4.37 3.88
CA GLY A 37 -9.06 -3.34 3.39
C GLY A 37 -10.52 -3.73 3.49
N VAL A 38 -10.88 -4.95 3.10
CA VAL A 38 -12.24 -5.47 3.23
C VAL A 38 -12.68 -5.53 4.71
N ILE A 39 -11.78 -5.88 5.62
CA ILE A 39 -12.05 -5.87 7.06
C ILE A 39 -12.30 -4.44 7.54
N VAL A 40 -11.50 -3.47 7.09
CA VAL A 40 -11.71 -2.05 7.43
C VAL A 40 -13.12 -1.61 7.00
N GLU A 41 -13.57 -1.93 5.79
CA GLU A 41 -14.92 -1.60 5.34
C GLU A 41 -16.00 -2.23 6.22
N LYS A 42 -15.86 -3.52 6.51
CA LYS A 42 -16.83 -4.24 7.35
C LYS A 42 -16.91 -3.70 8.77
N VAL A 43 -15.79 -3.34 9.38
CA VAL A 43 -15.74 -2.86 10.76
C VAL A 43 -16.15 -1.40 10.87
N SER A 44 -15.76 -0.57 9.91
CA SER A 44 -16.08 0.87 9.93
C SER A 44 -17.45 1.22 9.37
N GLY A 45 -18.04 0.34 8.56
CA GLY A 45 -19.25 0.64 7.78
C GLY A 45 -19.05 1.66 6.66
N LYS A 46 -17.80 2.02 6.36
CA LYS A 46 -17.41 3.00 5.33
C LYS A 46 -16.70 2.30 4.18
N ASN A 47 -16.80 2.88 2.99
CA ASN A 47 -15.93 2.52 1.87
C ASN A 47 -14.45 2.76 2.25
N PHE A 48 -13.55 1.87 1.82
CA PHE A 48 -12.12 1.95 2.19
C PHE A 48 -11.47 3.27 1.77
N THR A 49 -11.79 3.78 0.58
CA THR A 49 -11.27 5.08 0.11
C THR A 49 -11.71 6.23 1.02
N GLU A 50 -12.97 6.23 1.43
CA GLU A 50 -13.50 7.23 2.36
C GLU A 50 -12.85 7.12 3.74
N TYR A 51 -12.73 5.91 4.27
CA TYR A 51 -12.06 5.67 5.54
C TYR A 51 -10.60 6.13 5.52
N LEU A 52 -9.86 5.74 4.47
CA LEU A 52 -8.48 6.14 4.27
C LEU A 52 -8.32 7.66 4.19
N GLN A 53 -9.23 8.32 3.45
CA GLN A 53 -9.20 9.78 3.32
C GLN A 53 -9.40 10.47 4.68
N GLN A 54 -10.39 10.04 5.44
CA GLN A 54 -10.75 10.68 6.71
C GLN A 54 -9.76 10.36 7.82
N GLU A 55 -9.39 9.08 7.98
CA GLU A 55 -8.66 8.60 9.14
C GLU A 55 -7.15 8.62 8.96
N VAL A 56 -6.66 8.69 7.73
CA VAL A 56 -5.22 8.66 7.44
C VAL A 56 -4.77 9.91 6.70
N ILE A 57 -5.27 10.13 5.49
CA ILE A 57 -4.78 11.19 4.59
C ILE A 57 -4.98 12.58 5.20
N ASN A 58 -6.20 12.88 5.66
CA ASN A 58 -6.50 14.18 6.28
C ASN A 58 -5.74 14.38 7.59
N LYS A 59 -5.65 13.35 8.45
CA LYS A 59 -4.91 13.43 9.72
C LYS A 59 -3.41 13.62 9.51
N ALA A 60 -2.85 13.01 8.48
CA ALA A 60 -1.45 13.20 8.11
C ALA A 60 -1.19 14.53 7.40
N GLY A 61 -2.22 15.23 6.94
CA GLY A 61 -2.11 16.50 6.21
C GLY A 61 -1.63 16.36 4.77
N LEU A 62 -1.87 15.20 4.13
CA LEU A 62 -1.49 14.93 2.74
C LEU A 62 -2.45 15.63 1.78
N LYS A 63 -1.93 16.30 0.76
CA LYS A 63 -2.72 17.14 -0.15
C LYS A 63 -2.85 16.53 -1.55
N ASN A 64 -1.90 15.71 -1.96
CA ASN A 64 -1.77 15.15 -3.31
C ASN A 64 -1.67 13.62 -3.25
N THR A 65 -2.31 13.01 -2.26
CA THR A 65 -2.32 11.57 -2.03
C THR A 65 -3.76 11.08 -1.96
N SER A 66 -4.08 10.03 -2.71
CA SER A 66 -5.38 9.36 -2.64
C SER A 66 -5.30 7.96 -3.25
N MET A 67 -6.42 7.24 -3.19
CA MET A 67 -6.61 6.03 -4.00
C MET A 67 -6.65 6.42 -5.48
N ASP A 68 -5.91 5.68 -6.29
CA ASP A 68 -5.87 5.89 -7.73
C ASP A 68 -7.07 5.24 -8.43
N ARG A 69 -7.65 5.97 -9.37
CA ARG A 69 -8.79 5.53 -10.18
C ARG A 69 -8.55 5.87 -11.65
N LEU A 70 -8.82 4.92 -12.52
CA LEU A 70 -8.66 5.12 -13.97
C LEU A 70 -9.63 6.16 -14.55
N ASP A 71 -10.78 6.35 -13.92
CA ASP A 71 -11.83 7.30 -14.33
C ASP A 71 -11.63 8.72 -13.78
N SER A 72 -10.58 8.94 -12.98
CA SER A 72 -10.27 10.26 -12.44
C SER A 72 -9.26 11.01 -13.31
N VAL A 73 -9.53 12.31 -13.54
CA VAL A 73 -8.59 13.21 -14.18
C VAL A 73 -7.65 13.76 -13.10
N LEU A 74 -6.41 13.30 -13.14
CA LEU A 74 -5.36 13.75 -12.23
C LEU A 74 -4.38 14.66 -12.97
N ALA A 75 -4.35 15.94 -12.57
CA ALA A 75 -3.39 16.90 -13.13
C ALA A 75 -1.95 16.45 -12.84
N TYR A 76 -1.07 16.63 -13.81
CA TYR A 76 0.37 16.28 -13.70
C TYR A 76 0.65 14.81 -13.41
N ARG A 77 -0.27 13.89 -13.71
CA ARG A 77 -0.07 12.45 -13.56
C ARG A 77 1.16 12.02 -14.35
N ALA A 78 2.12 11.41 -13.66
CA ALA A 78 3.28 10.81 -14.30
C ALA A 78 2.86 9.64 -15.20
N LYS A 79 3.54 9.50 -16.35
CA LYS A 79 3.38 8.33 -17.23
C LYS A 79 4.40 7.27 -16.85
N GLY A 80 3.95 6.02 -16.79
CA GLY A 80 4.82 4.88 -16.53
C GLY A 80 5.51 4.38 -17.79
N TYR A 81 6.77 3.98 -17.66
CA TYR A 81 7.59 3.42 -18.74
C TYR A 81 8.32 2.18 -18.28
N ASP A 82 8.36 1.16 -19.12
CA ASP A 82 9.13 -0.06 -18.91
C ASP A 82 10.28 -0.13 -19.92
N LYS A 83 11.42 -0.73 -19.52
CA LYS A 83 12.51 -1.05 -20.46
C LYS A 83 12.03 -2.13 -21.43
N ASN A 84 12.22 -1.89 -22.72
CA ASN A 84 11.95 -2.87 -23.74
C ASN A 84 13.18 -3.74 -24.05
N ARG A 85 12.97 -4.82 -24.81
CA ARG A 85 14.04 -5.78 -25.14
C ARG A 85 15.16 -5.17 -26.02
N SER A 86 14.91 -4.09 -26.71
CA SER A 86 15.90 -3.40 -27.57
C SER A 86 16.75 -2.38 -26.79
N GLY A 87 16.58 -2.26 -25.48
CA GLY A 87 17.33 -1.33 -24.63
C GLY A 87 16.72 0.06 -24.54
N GLY A 88 15.61 0.33 -25.24
CA GLY A 88 14.84 1.57 -25.13
C GLY A 88 13.72 1.48 -24.07
N TYR A 89 12.77 2.41 -24.15
CA TYR A 89 11.60 2.46 -23.28
C TYR A 89 10.32 2.36 -24.11
N SER A 90 9.32 1.71 -23.53
CA SER A 90 7.95 1.69 -24.03
C SER A 90 7.00 2.15 -22.94
N GLN A 91 5.85 2.68 -23.33
CA GLN A 91 4.81 3.02 -22.35
C GLN A 91 4.39 1.73 -21.63
N ALA A 92 4.34 1.79 -20.31
CA ALA A 92 3.93 0.67 -19.49
C ALA A 92 2.44 0.33 -19.68
N MET A 93 2.10 -0.92 -19.44
CA MET A 93 0.71 -1.37 -19.47
C MET A 93 -0.10 -0.65 -18.38
N LEU A 94 -1.25 -0.11 -18.76
CA LEU A 94 -2.21 0.41 -17.79
C LEU A 94 -2.88 -0.77 -17.07
N ILE A 95 -2.86 -0.72 -15.75
CA ILE A 95 -3.57 -1.68 -14.90
C ILE A 95 -4.69 -0.98 -14.12
N SER A 96 -5.79 -1.69 -13.88
CA SER A 96 -6.83 -1.17 -12.98
C SER A 96 -6.33 -1.21 -11.54
N MET A 97 -6.43 -0.07 -10.84
CA MET A 97 -6.06 0.03 -9.43
C MET A 97 -7.08 -0.61 -8.48
N GLU A 98 -8.23 -1.02 -8.99
CA GLU A 98 -9.20 -1.81 -8.23
C GLU A 98 -8.66 -3.20 -7.88
N GLY A 99 -7.78 -3.77 -8.72
CA GLY A 99 -7.11 -5.04 -8.44
C GLY A 99 -6.21 -4.99 -7.21
N PRO A 100 -5.23 -4.09 -7.12
CA PRO A 100 -4.42 -3.90 -5.92
C PRO A 100 -5.21 -3.45 -4.70
N PHE A 101 -6.20 -2.59 -4.85
CA PHE A 101 -7.06 -2.07 -3.77
C PHE A 101 -6.19 -1.61 -2.56
N SER A 102 -6.50 -2.07 -1.35
CA SER A 102 -5.75 -1.76 -0.13
C SER A 102 -4.32 -2.31 -0.08
N ALA A 103 -3.94 -3.16 -1.04
CA ALA A 103 -2.58 -3.69 -1.14
C ALA A 103 -1.62 -2.79 -1.93
N GLY A 104 -2.08 -1.64 -2.53
CA GLY A 104 -1.15 -0.78 -3.23
C GLY A 104 -1.73 0.18 -4.27
N ALA A 105 -3.03 0.49 -4.22
CA ALA A 105 -3.68 1.32 -5.23
C ALA A 105 -3.64 2.83 -4.92
N MET A 106 -2.58 3.34 -4.33
CA MET A 106 -2.46 4.76 -4.02
C MET A 106 -1.51 5.48 -4.98
N PHE A 107 -1.80 6.75 -5.24
CA PHE A 107 -0.83 7.68 -5.79
C PHE A 107 -0.42 8.71 -4.73
N SER A 108 0.74 9.32 -4.90
CA SER A 108 1.26 10.36 -4.02
C SER A 108 2.25 11.27 -4.76
N THR A 109 2.77 12.27 -4.05
CA THR A 109 3.92 13.08 -4.47
C THR A 109 5.09 12.89 -3.51
N PRO A 110 6.33 13.19 -3.91
CA PRO A 110 7.48 13.15 -3.00
C PRO A 110 7.29 14.02 -1.74
N GLU A 111 6.67 15.19 -1.89
CA GLU A 111 6.38 16.10 -0.78
C GLU A 111 5.41 15.49 0.23
N ASP A 112 4.37 14.82 -0.26
CA ASP A 112 3.42 14.12 0.60
C ASP A 112 4.05 12.90 1.28
N LEU A 113 4.98 12.20 0.63
CA LEU A 113 5.72 11.10 1.27
C LEU A 113 6.59 11.60 2.43
N VAL A 114 7.23 12.76 2.29
CA VAL A 114 7.96 13.42 3.40
C VAL A 114 6.99 13.83 4.51
N THR A 115 5.85 14.40 4.15
CA THR A 115 4.80 14.81 5.10
C THR A 115 4.24 13.59 5.85
N TRP A 116 3.98 12.49 5.16
CA TRP A 116 3.58 11.21 5.74
C TRP A 116 4.58 10.69 6.77
N THR A 117 5.85 10.67 6.40
CA THR A 117 6.92 10.22 7.31
C THR A 117 6.94 11.03 8.59
N LYS A 118 6.85 12.37 8.50
CA LYS A 118 6.78 13.26 9.67
C LYS A 118 5.52 13.00 10.49
N ALA A 119 4.35 12.93 9.85
CA ALA A 119 3.07 12.72 10.53
C ALA A 119 3.04 11.40 11.32
N LEU A 120 3.65 10.34 10.77
CA LEU A 120 3.75 9.05 11.42
C LEU A 120 4.67 9.11 12.67
N HIS A 121 5.85 9.75 12.56
CA HIS A 121 6.76 9.95 13.70
C HIS A 121 6.20 10.89 14.77
N GLU A 122 5.41 11.86 14.39
CA GLU A 122 4.74 12.81 15.29
C GLU A 122 3.44 12.25 15.89
N ASN A 123 3.10 10.99 15.60
CA ASN A 123 1.89 10.30 16.07
C ASN A 123 0.57 11.01 15.71
N LYS A 124 0.53 11.71 14.57
CA LYS A 124 -0.69 12.39 14.10
C LYS A 124 -1.80 11.46 13.66
N VAL A 125 -1.42 10.27 13.19
CA VAL A 125 -2.37 9.27 12.63
C VAL A 125 -2.66 8.17 13.63
N LEU A 126 -1.66 7.73 14.37
CA LEU A 126 -1.73 6.63 15.32
C LEU A 126 -1.32 7.09 16.71
N SER A 127 -1.78 6.39 17.74
CA SER A 127 -1.25 6.59 19.10
C SER A 127 0.25 6.22 19.16
N PRO A 128 1.04 6.77 20.11
CA PRO A 128 2.45 6.41 20.28
C PRO A 128 2.66 4.90 20.43
N ALA A 129 1.78 4.23 21.16
CA ALA A 129 1.84 2.78 21.35
C ALA A 129 1.63 2.03 20.03
N SER A 130 0.67 2.46 19.21
CA SER A 130 0.39 1.87 17.89
C SER A 130 1.51 2.14 16.90
N THR A 131 2.07 3.36 16.87
CA THR A 131 3.22 3.71 16.04
C THR A 131 4.44 2.85 16.40
N ASN A 132 4.73 2.70 17.69
CA ASN A 132 5.82 1.83 18.15
C ASN A 132 5.60 0.38 17.73
N LYS A 133 4.39 -0.15 17.91
CA LYS A 133 4.02 -1.51 17.48
C LYS A 133 4.19 -1.67 15.96
N MET A 134 3.75 -0.69 15.18
CA MET A 134 3.88 -0.69 13.71
C MET A 134 5.35 -0.76 13.26
N MET A 135 6.23 -0.05 13.95
CA MET A 135 7.66 0.04 13.66
C MET A 135 8.52 -0.99 14.41
N THR A 136 7.90 -1.99 15.05
CA THR A 136 8.62 -3.09 15.72
C THR A 136 8.57 -4.32 14.83
N PRO A 137 9.72 -4.89 14.43
CA PRO A 137 9.73 -6.10 13.61
C PRO A 137 9.23 -7.29 14.41
N TYR A 138 8.47 -8.15 13.76
CA TYR A 138 8.01 -9.42 14.33
C TYR A 138 8.69 -10.60 13.64
N LEU A 139 8.19 -11.03 12.49
CA LEU A 139 8.81 -12.08 11.68
C LEU A 139 9.35 -11.47 10.38
N GLY A 140 10.43 -11.99 9.82
CA GLY A 140 10.98 -11.56 8.54
C GLY A 140 11.44 -10.09 8.48
N LYS A 141 11.76 -9.49 9.62
CA LYS A 141 12.06 -8.04 9.72
C LYS A 141 10.89 -7.16 9.28
N TYR A 142 9.66 -7.65 9.36
CA TYR A 142 8.46 -6.96 8.94
C TYR A 142 7.62 -6.55 10.15
N GLY A 143 7.23 -5.27 10.18
CA GLY A 143 6.26 -4.73 11.14
C GLY A 143 4.85 -4.72 10.52
N TYR A 144 4.05 -3.73 10.85
CA TYR A 144 2.73 -3.60 10.24
C TYR A 144 2.83 -2.73 8.97
N GLY A 145 3.06 -3.37 7.82
CA GLY A 145 3.20 -2.72 6.52
C GLY A 145 4.57 -2.06 6.27
N LEU A 146 5.57 -2.34 7.10
CA LEU A 146 6.89 -1.73 7.02
C LEU A 146 7.99 -2.78 7.17
N LEU A 147 9.02 -2.68 6.35
CA LEU A 147 10.29 -3.37 6.52
C LEU A 147 11.14 -2.59 7.53
N ILE A 148 11.78 -3.32 8.44
CA ILE A 148 12.57 -2.73 9.52
C ILE A 148 13.93 -3.42 9.54
N ASP A 149 14.96 -2.66 9.24
CA ASP A 149 16.36 -3.11 9.27
C ASP A 149 17.28 -2.01 9.80
N SER A 150 18.56 -2.16 9.58
CA SER A 150 19.57 -1.15 9.93
C SER A 150 20.38 -0.75 8.73
N LEU A 151 20.62 0.55 8.59
CA LEU A 151 21.62 1.11 7.68
C LEU A 151 22.75 1.68 8.53
N LYS A 152 23.93 1.02 8.50
CA LYS A 152 25.01 1.28 9.43
C LYS A 152 24.51 1.13 10.88
N THR A 153 24.55 2.19 11.68
CA THR A 153 24.13 2.22 13.10
C THR A 153 22.71 2.72 13.29
N HIS A 154 22.01 3.09 12.22
CA HIS A 154 20.67 3.70 12.31
C HIS A 154 19.59 2.70 11.92
N LYS A 155 18.52 2.65 12.69
CA LYS A 155 17.29 1.92 12.35
C LYS A 155 16.70 2.52 11.08
N ARG A 156 16.41 1.68 10.09
CA ARG A 156 15.71 2.07 8.88
C ARG A 156 14.33 1.43 8.87
N VAL A 157 13.33 2.24 8.62
CA VAL A 157 11.92 1.85 8.48
C VAL A 157 11.48 2.25 7.09
N TRP A 158 11.05 1.31 6.27
CA TRP A 158 10.83 1.55 4.86
C TRP A 158 9.86 0.55 4.24
N HIS A 159 9.40 0.84 3.04
CA HIS A 159 8.75 -0.11 2.14
C HIS A 159 9.00 0.31 0.71
N ASN A 160 9.04 -0.64 -0.20
CA ASN A 160 9.09 -0.38 -1.62
C ASN A 160 7.76 -0.69 -2.29
N GLY A 161 7.56 -0.15 -3.49
CA GLY A 161 6.41 -0.45 -4.33
C GLY A 161 6.84 -0.64 -5.78
N GLY A 162 6.09 -1.45 -6.50
CA GLY A 162 6.30 -1.67 -7.93
C GLY A 162 5.00 -2.04 -8.62
N ILE A 163 4.70 -1.31 -9.67
CA ILE A 163 3.65 -1.63 -10.65
C ILE A 163 4.24 -1.37 -12.03
N PRO A 164 3.61 -1.84 -13.13
CA PRO A 164 4.13 -1.56 -14.48
C PRO A 164 4.47 -0.09 -14.68
N GLY A 165 5.72 0.19 -15.01
CA GLY A 165 6.24 1.52 -15.28
C GLY A 165 6.54 2.41 -14.08
N PHE A 166 6.32 1.96 -12.83
CA PHE A 166 6.57 2.74 -11.63
C PHE A 166 7.31 1.93 -10.56
N SER A 167 8.25 2.58 -9.91
CA SER A 167 8.95 2.06 -8.74
C SER A 167 9.04 3.14 -7.68
N SER A 168 8.75 2.79 -6.44
CA SER A 168 8.86 3.67 -5.27
C SER A 168 9.69 3.03 -4.17
N HIS A 169 10.29 3.88 -3.33
CA HIS A 169 11.12 3.45 -2.20
C HIS A 169 10.97 4.43 -1.04
#